data_41ee0b164754247b27f5e142de7748c4
#
_entry.id   41ee0b164754247b27f5e142de7748c4
#
_cell.length_a   1.000
_cell.length_b   1.000
_cell.length_c   1.000
_cell.angle_alpha   90.00
_cell.angle_beta   90.00
_cell.angle_gamma   90.00
#
_symmetry.space_group_name_H-M   'P 1'
#
loop_
_entity.id
_entity.type
_entity.pdbx_description
1 polymer ?
#
loop_
_entity_poly.entity_id
_entity_poly.type
_entity_poly.pdbx_seq_one_letter_code
_entity_poly.pdbx_strand_id
1 'polypeptide(L)'
;MRMKKEIRAAAGAAVAALLIAGCGSNSAPPPVIAHGVAAREPLMNPRPYGTADTGLGLDVLSAWCQAEPQANLVLSPSSLASGLGMAYLGARGGTARAMAGVLHLPAAGGQALEAGLQARSAALRHLGGPGVTLDASDQVWADPGLQTKRSYLDAVATGYDAGVAQAPLLTDPAKARQEINQAIATATHGQIPRLLRDPCRTSAGC
;
A
#
# COMPACT_ATOMS: atom_id res chain seq x y z
N MET A 1 39.63 -7.48 81.71
CA MET A 1 38.73 -6.63 80.93
C MET A 1 39.52 -6.16 79.71
N ARG A 2 39.27 -6.79 78.56
CA ARG A 2 39.99 -6.47 77.29
C ARG A 2 38.95 -6.20 76.22
N MET A 3 38.94 -4.94 75.76
CA MET A 3 38.22 -4.52 74.59
C MET A 3 38.90 -5.01 73.29
N LYS A 4 38.26 -5.78 72.49
CA LYS A 4 38.74 -6.11 71.16
C LYS A 4 38.16 -5.13 70.19
N LYS A 5 39.01 -4.43 69.46
CA LYS A 5 38.68 -3.59 68.30
C LYS A 5 38.48 -4.49 67.11
N GLU A 6 37.30 -4.43 66.52
CA GLU A 6 37.04 -5.04 65.19
C GLU A 6 37.20 -3.98 64.10
N ILE A 7 38.13 -4.26 63.20
CA ILE A 7 38.40 -3.47 62.02
C ILE A 7 37.37 -3.93 60.93
N ARG A 8 36.51 -3.03 60.54
CA ARG A 8 35.62 -3.25 59.41
C ARG A 8 36.33 -2.85 58.12
N ALA A 9 36.63 -3.84 57.24
CA ALA A 9 37.10 -3.63 55.90
C ALA A 9 35.92 -3.24 55.02
N ALA A 10 35.96 -2.05 54.39
CA ALA A 10 35.00 -1.61 53.40
C ALA A 10 35.41 -2.19 52.05
N ALA A 11 34.56 -3.14 51.55
CA ALA A 11 34.66 -3.63 50.19
C ALA A 11 34.00 -2.64 49.25
N GLY A 12 34.78 -1.97 48.44
CA GLY A 12 34.26 -1.10 47.35
C GLY A 12 33.76 -1.95 46.21
N ALA A 13 32.45 -1.92 45.94
CA ALA A 13 31.85 -2.48 44.75
C ALA A 13 32.00 -1.50 43.60
N ALA A 14 32.87 -1.80 42.65
CA ALA A 14 32.96 -1.09 41.39
C ALA A 14 31.79 -1.54 40.49
N VAL A 15 30.82 -0.65 40.30
CA VAL A 15 29.72 -0.85 39.31
C VAL A 15 30.28 -0.48 37.95
N ALA A 16 30.58 -1.49 37.14
CA ALA A 16 30.90 -1.33 35.73
C ALA A 16 29.59 -1.06 34.96
N ALA A 17 29.33 0.20 34.61
CA ALA A 17 28.25 0.56 33.72
C ALA A 17 28.60 0.10 32.29
N LEU A 18 28.01 -1.02 31.82
CA LEU A 18 28.02 -1.40 30.43
C LEU A 18 27.15 -0.40 29.65
N LEU A 19 27.77 0.50 28.93
CA LEU A 19 27.13 1.27 27.87
C LEU A 19 26.82 0.32 26.71
N ILE A 20 25.62 -0.22 26.69
CA ILE A 20 25.09 -0.89 25.51
C ILE A 20 24.82 0.24 24.50
N ALA A 21 25.76 0.47 23.59
CA ALA A 21 25.54 1.26 22.39
C ALA A 21 24.57 0.45 21.51
N GLY A 22 23.27 0.64 21.73
CA GLY A 22 22.24 0.16 20.83
C GLY A 22 22.47 0.83 19.49
N CYS A 23 22.85 0.08 18.47
CA CYS A 23 22.70 0.48 17.09
C CYS A 23 21.21 0.68 16.84
N GLY A 24 20.71 1.86 17.13
CA GLY A 24 19.39 2.29 16.73
C GLY A 24 19.36 2.32 15.22
N SER A 25 18.72 1.32 14.61
CA SER A 25 18.31 1.44 13.23
C SER A 25 17.42 2.68 13.16
N ASN A 26 17.87 3.72 12.47
CA ASN A 26 17.08 4.91 12.14
C ASN A 26 16.00 4.51 11.14
N SER A 27 15.07 3.67 11.56
CA SER A 27 13.84 3.42 10.80
C SER A 27 13.02 4.70 10.90
N ALA A 28 12.75 5.35 9.79
CA ALA A 28 11.82 6.45 9.75
C ALA A 28 10.48 5.98 10.37
N PRO A 29 9.78 6.84 11.13
CA PRO A 29 8.49 6.48 11.67
C PRO A 29 7.55 6.09 10.52
N PRO A 30 6.65 5.11 10.74
CA PRO A 30 5.71 4.70 9.70
C PRO A 30 4.85 5.90 9.26
N PRO A 31 4.46 5.95 7.98
CA PRO A 31 3.67 7.06 7.47
C PRO A 31 2.31 7.13 8.19
N VAL A 32 1.84 8.35 8.43
CA VAL A 32 0.49 8.56 8.97
C VAL A 32 -0.52 8.21 7.89
N ILE A 33 -1.38 7.23 8.18
CA ILE A 33 -2.42 6.77 7.25
C ILE A 33 -3.77 7.26 7.75
N ALA A 34 -4.47 8.05 6.94
CA ALA A 34 -5.85 8.41 7.18
C ALA A 34 -6.76 7.28 6.70
N HIS A 35 -7.51 6.69 7.63
CA HIS A 35 -8.49 5.66 7.33
C HIS A 35 -9.91 6.21 7.35
N GLY A 36 -10.74 5.71 6.44
CA GLY A 36 -12.18 5.83 6.48
C GLY A 36 -12.82 4.81 7.42
N VAL A 37 -14.14 4.87 7.51
CA VAL A 37 -14.95 3.82 8.13
C VAL A 37 -15.48 2.94 7.01
N ALA A 38 -15.01 1.71 6.97
CA ALA A 38 -15.50 0.73 6.01
C ALA A 38 -16.98 0.37 6.34
N ALA A 39 -17.84 0.51 5.35
CA ALA A 39 -19.21 0.00 5.46
C ALA A 39 -19.19 -1.54 5.32
N ARG A 40 -20.09 -2.19 6.02
CA ARG A 40 -20.31 -3.63 5.84
C ARG A 40 -21.40 -3.81 4.81
N GLU A 41 -21.00 -4.06 3.59
CA GLU A 41 -21.93 -4.23 2.48
C GLU A 41 -22.50 -5.66 2.43
N PRO A 42 -23.71 -5.84 1.87
CA PRO A 42 -24.27 -7.16 1.62
C PRO A 42 -23.33 -7.98 0.74
N LEU A 43 -23.27 -9.29 0.98
CA LEU A 43 -22.47 -10.20 0.14
C LEU A 43 -22.96 -10.14 -1.30
N MET A 44 -22.06 -9.79 -2.22
CA MET A 44 -22.30 -9.74 -3.65
C MET A 44 -21.49 -10.79 -4.41
N ASN A 45 -21.95 -11.12 -5.62
CA ASN A 45 -21.18 -11.97 -6.52
C ASN A 45 -19.97 -11.18 -7.06
N PRO A 46 -18.72 -11.60 -6.81
CA PRO A 46 -17.53 -10.92 -7.30
C PRO A 46 -17.25 -11.13 -8.80
N ARG A 47 -17.90 -12.12 -9.45
CA ARG A 47 -17.62 -12.48 -10.85
C ARG A 47 -17.70 -11.33 -11.84
N PRO A 48 -18.72 -10.46 -11.81
CA PRO A 48 -18.79 -9.33 -12.77
C PRO A 48 -17.57 -8.43 -12.70
N TYR A 49 -17.00 -8.23 -11.51
CA TYR A 49 -15.78 -7.43 -11.30
C TYR A 49 -14.52 -8.16 -11.77
N GLY A 50 -14.44 -9.49 -11.58
CA GLY A 50 -13.36 -10.30 -12.15
C GLY A 50 -13.39 -10.33 -13.68
N THR A 51 -14.58 -10.32 -14.29
CA THR A 51 -14.74 -10.17 -15.74
C THR A 51 -14.29 -8.78 -16.21
N ALA A 52 -14.61 -7.73 -15.45
CA ALA A 52 -14.14 -6.37 -15.70
C ALA A 52 -12.61 -6.27 -15.66
N ASP A 53 -11.97 -6.87 -14.66
CA ASP A 53 -10.51 -6.96 -14.58
C ASP A 53 -9.90 -7.63 -15.81
N THR A 54 -10.51 -8.71 -16.28
CA THR A 54 -10.07 -9.43 -17.48
C THR A 54 -10.21 -8.54 -18.73
N GLY A 55 -11.33 -7.83 -18.88
CA GLY A 55 -11.55 -6.87 -19.97
C GLY A 55 -10.48 -5.79 -20.00
N LEU A 56 -10.23 -5.14 -18.87
CA LEU A 56 -9.14 -4.15 -18.73
C LEU A 56 -7.78 -4.74 -19.12
N GLY A 57 -7.48 -5.95 -18.65
CA GLY A 57 -6.21 -6.62 -18.95
C GLY A 57 -6.02 -6.88 -20.44
N LEU A 58 -7.09 -7.31 -21.15
CA LEU A 58 -7.07 -7.54 -22.59
C LEU A 58 -6.92 -6.23 -23.38
N ASP A 59 -7.58 -5.16 -22.96
CA ASP A 59 -7.44 -3.85 -23.59
C ASP A 59 -6.00 -3.32 -23.46
N VAL A 60 -5.41 -3.42 -22.26
CA VAL A 60 -4.01 -3.01 -22.02
C VAL A 60 -3.05 -3.87 -22.83
N LEU A 61 -3.26 -5.19 -22.87
CA LEU A 61 -2.43 -6.10 -23.67
C LEU A 61 -2.53 -5.72 -25.16
N SER A 62 -3.72 -5.46 -25.68
CA SER A 62 -3.93 -5.07 -27.06
C SER A 62 -3.21 -3.75 -27.39
N ALA A 63 -3.36 -2.73 -26.54
CA ALA A 63 -2.68 -1.45 -26.70
C ALA A 63 -1.16 -1.59 -26.65
N TRP A 64 -0.64 -2.42 -25.73
CA TRP A 64 0.78 -2.69 -25.61
C TRP A 64 1.36 -3.38 -26.84
N CYS A 65 0.69 -4.44 -27.32
CA CYS A 65 1.12 -5.17 -28.51
C CYS A 65 1.15 -4.28 -29.78
N GLN A 66 0.28 -3.29 -29.86
CA GLN A 66 0.31 -2.31 -30.95
C GLN A 66 1.45 -1.30 -30.81
N ALA A 67 1.76 -0.87 -29.60
CA ALA A 67 2.83 0.10 -29.33
C ALA A 67 4.22 -0.53 -29.39
N GLU A 68 4.37 -1.72 -28.81
CA GLU A 68 5.66 -2.39 -28.58
C GLU A 68 5.60 -3.88 -29.00
N PRO A 69 5.45 -4.20 -30.29
CA PRO A 69 5.13 -5.55 -30.76
C PRO A 69 6.22 -6.60 -30.49
N GLN A 70 7.44 -6.18 -30.15
CA GLN A 70 8.56 -7.07 -29.83
C GLN A 70 8.91 -7.13 -28.33
N ALA A 71 8.20 -6.37 -27.50
CA ALA A 71 8.49 -6.33 -26.07
C ALA A 71 7.73 -7.43 -25.30
N ASN A 72 8.37 -7.96 -24.26
CA ASN A 72 7.69 -8.84 -23.31
C ASN A 72 6.89 -8.01 -22.31
N LEU A 73 5.64 -8.41 -22.04
CA LEU A 73 4.79 -7.79 -21.04
C LEU A 73 4.44 -8.80 -19.95
N VAL A 74 4.59 -8.38 -18.70
CA VAL A 74 3.99 -9.03 -17.53
C VAL A 74 3.01 -8.05 -16.91
N LEU A 75 1.74 -8.43 -16.85
CA LEU A 75 0.65 -7.58 -16.39
C LEU A 75 -0.18 -8.32 -15.33
N SER A 76 -0.54 -7.64 -14.26
CA SER A 76 -1.59 -8.07 -13.33
C SER A 76 -2.85 -7.21 -13.54
N PRO A 77 -3.86 -7.72 -14.25
CA PRO A 77 -5.12 -6.97 -14.44
C PRO A 77 -5.79 -6.57 -13.14
N SER A 78 -5.77 -7.45 -12.14
CA SER A 78 -6.37 -7.18 -10.83
C SER A 78 -5.65 -6.06 -10.08
N SER A 79 -4.31 -6.00 -10.11
CA SER A 79 -3.55 -4.92 -9.48
C SER A 79 -3.81 -3.58 -10.17
N LEU A 80 -3.84 -3.58 -11.50
CA LEU A 80 -4.15 -2.38 -12.27
C LEU A 80 -5.58 -1.88 -12.00
N ALA A 81 -6.56 -2.80 -11.96
CA ALA A 81 -7.94 -2.49 -11.64
C ALA A 81 -8.11 -1.97 -10.19
N SER A 82 -7.35 -2.48 -9.22
CA SER A 82 -7.34 -1.93 -7.85
C SER A 82 -6.84 -0.49 -7.82
N GLY A 83 -5.67 -0.23 -8.40
CA GLY A 83 -5.08 1.12 -8.41
C GLY A 83 -5.97 2.15 -9.13
N LEU A 84 -6.43 1.84 -10.34
CA LEU A 84 -7.33 2.70 -11.09
C LEU A 84 -8.71 2.81 -10.45
N GLY A 85 -9.20 1.75 -9.82
CA GLY A 85 -10.48 1.75 -9.12
C GLY A 85 -10.46 2.66 -7.89
N MET A 86 -9.38 2.69 -7.11
CA MET A 86 -9.22 3.66 -6.03
C MET A 86 -9.21 5.11 -6.56
N ALA A 87 -8.54 5.36 -7.69
CA ALA A 87 -8.58 6.67 -8.35
C ALA A 87 -9.99 7.03 -8.85
N TYR A 88 -10.72 6.04 -9.40
CA TYR A 88 -12.11 6.21 -9.85
C TYR A 88 -13.05 6.67 -8.73
N LEU A 89 -12.90 6.15 -7.51
CA LEU A 89 -13.72 6.58 -6.36
C LEU A 89 -13.59 8.09 -6.07
N GLY A 90 -12.44 8.68 -6.43
CA GLY A 90 -12.20 10.13 -6.37
C GLY A 90 -12.69 10.91 -7.58
N ALA A 91 -12.92 10.26 -8.72
CA ALA A 91 -13.27 10.90 -9.99
C ALA A 91 -14.71 11.43 -10.01
N ARG A 92 -14.97 12.46 -10.82
CA ARG A 92 -16.31 13.07 -10.99
C ARG A 92 -16.55 13.43 -12.46
N GLY A 93 -17.82 13.56 -12.80
CA GLY A 93 -18.25 14.06 -14.13
C GLY A 93 -17.74 13.22 -15.30
N GLY A 94 -17.15 13.85 -16.30
CA GLY A 94 -16.62 13.20 -17.50
C GLY A 94 -15.52 12.22 -17.21
N THR A 95 -14.60 12.54 -16.28
CA THR A 95 -13.51 11.66 -15.87
C THR A 95 -14.03 10.36 -15.26
N ALA A 96 -15.02 10.43 -14.39
CA ALA A 96 -15.63 9.24 -13.80
C ALA A 96 -16.27 8.34 -14.89
N ARG A 97 -16.98 8.93 -15.86
CA ARG A 97 -17.58 8.16 -16.96
C ARG A 97 -16.53 7.47 -17.83
N ALA A 98 -15.47 8.19 -18.18
CA ALA A 98 -14.39 7.63 -18.98
C ALA A 98 -13.67 6.49 -18.25
N MET A 99 -13.34 6.67 -16.96
CA MET A 99 -12.72 5.64 -16.15
C MET A 99 -13.61 4.42 -15.96
N ALA A 100 -14.91 4.61 -15.73
CA ALA A 100 -15.86 3.49 -15.61
C ALA A 100 -15.89 2.64 -16.89
N GLY A 101 -15.83 3.27 -18.06
CA GLY A 101 -15.74 2.57 -19.36
C GLY A 101 -14.46 1.75 -19.49
N VAL A 102 -13.30 2.37 -19.22
CA VAL A 102 -11.99 1.69 -19.28
C VAL A 102 -11.87 0.55 -18.27
N LEU A 103 -12.44 0.72 -17.08
CA LEU A 103 -12.48 -0.29 -16.03
C LEU A 103 -13.55 -1.36 -16.24
N HIS A 104 -14.37 -1.26 -17.29
CA HIS A 104 -15.51 -2.18 -17.55
C HIS A 104 -16.43 -2.36 -16.34
N LEU A 105 -16.61 -1.30 -15.52
CA LEU A 105 -17.33 -1.43 -14.26
C LEU A 105 -18.80 -1.85 -14.47
N PRO A 106 -19.29 -2.90 -13.80
CA PRO A 106 -20.66 -3.37 -13.93
C PRO A 106 -21.68 -2.44 -13.25
N ALA A 107 -21.22 -1.53 -12.39
CA ALA A 107 -22.02 -0.50 -11.75
C ALA A 107 -21.25 0.83 -11.75
N ALA A 108 -21.96 1.93 -12.03
CA ALA A 108 -21.32 3.25 -12.23
C ALA A 108 -21.17 4.08 -10.95
N GLY A 109 -21.53 3.57 -9.78
CA GLY A 109 -21.38 4.28 -8.50
C GLY A 109 -22.35 3.80 -7.42
N GLY A 110 -22.29 4.47 -6.27
CA GLY A 110 -23.12 4.19 -5.10
C GLY A 110 -22.82 2.86 -4.43
N GLN A 111 -23.71 2.45 -3.54
CA GLN A 111 -23.58 1.26 -2.70
C GLN A 111 -23.32 -0.02 -3.50
N ALA A 112 -23.96 -0.18 -4.65
CA ALA A 112 -23.78 -1.37 -5.50
C ALA A 112 -22.33 -1.50 -6.02
N LEU A 113 -21.69 -0.38 -6.35
CA LEU A 113 -20.28 -0.38 -6.72
C LEU A 113 -19.39 -0.76 -5.52
N GLU A 114 -19.59 -0.10 -4.37
CA GLU A 114 -18.78 -0.33 -3.17
C GLU A 114 -18.90 -1.78 -2.69
N ALA A 115 -20.10 -2.32 -2.65
CA ALA A 115 -20.37 -3.73 -2.33
C ALA A 115 -19.67 -4.70 -3.30
N GLY A 116 -19.70 -4.39 -4.59
CA GLY A 116 -19.04 -5.19 -5.62
C GLY A 116 -17.52 -5.16 -5.51
N LEU A 117 -16.93 -3.99 -5.28
CA LEU A 117 -15.49 -3.82 -5.05
C LEU A 117 -15.05 -4.55 -3.77
N GLN A 118 -15.83 -4.45 -2.69
CA GLN A 118 -15.58 -5.18 -1.45
C GLN A 118 -15.61 -6.69 -1.66
N ALA A 119 -16.62 -7.21 -2.38
CA ALA A 119 -16.73 -8.63 -2.70
C ALA A 119 -15.55 -9.13 -3.56
N ARG A 120 -15.12 -8.33 -4.56
CA ARG A 120 -13.94 -8.60 -5.39
C ARG A 120 -12.66 -8.65 -4.54
N SER A 121 -12.43 -7.65 -3.70
CA SER A 121 -11.25 -7.59 -2.83
C SER A 121 -11.21 -8.76 -1.84
N ALA A 122 -12.36 -9.14 -1.28
CA ALA A 122 -12.48 -10.32 -0.44
C ALA A 122 -12.15 -11.61 -1.20
N ALA A 123 -12.68 -11.78 -2.42
CA ALA A 123 -12.40 -12.95 -3.25
C ALA A 123 -10.91 -13.08 -3.59
N LEU A 124 -10.22 -11.98 -3.90
CA LEU A 124 -8.78 -11.98 -4.16
C LEU A 124 -7.98 -12.42 -2.91
N ARG A 125 -8.32 -11.92 -1.74
CA ARG A 125 -7.66 -12.35 -0.47
C ARG A 125 -7.83 -13.83 -0.17
N HIS A 126 -8.89 -14.46 -0.66
CA HIS A 126 -9.16 -15.89 -0.48
C HIS A 126 -8.53 -16.81 -1.54
N LEU A 127 -7.78 -16.25 -2.51
CA LEU A 127 -7.07 -17.07 -3.51
C LEU A 127 -5.85 -17.80 -2.94
N GLY A 128 -5.41 -17.47 -1.74
CA GLY A 128 -4.39 -18.24 -1.01
C GLY A 128 -4.90 -19.64 -0.64
N GLY A 129 -3.97 -20.57 -0.40
CA GLY A 129 -4.29 -21.95 -0.06
C GLY A 129 -3.10 -22.68 0.55
N PRO A 130 -3.18 -24.01 0.77
CA PRO A 130 -2.06 -24.77 1.33
C PRO A 130 -0.78 -24.58 0.50
N GLY A 131 0.25 -24.00 1.12
CA GLY A 131 1.53 -23.71 0.48
C GLY A 131 1.56 -22.48 -0.44
N VAL A 132 0.47 -21.71 -0.51
CA VAL A 132 0.41 -20.44 -1.27
C VAL A 132 -0.08 -19.31 -0.37
N THR A 133 0.75 -18.31 -0.18
CA THR A 133 0.37 -17.05 0.49
C THR A 133 0.20 -15.96 -0.55
N LEU A 134 -0.94 -15.28 -0.53
CA LEU A 134 -1.21 -14.11 -1.36
C LEU A 134 -1.36 -12.89 -0.45
N ASP A 135 -0.31 -12.05 -0.40
CA ASP A 135 -0.35 -10.77 0.30
C ASP A 135 -0.61 -9.66 -0.71
N ALA A 136 -1.73 -8.98 -0.57
CA ALA A 136 -2.08 -7.81 -1.36
C ALA A 136 -2.14 -6.58 -0.45
N SER A 137 -1.53 -5.48 -0.89
CA SER A 137 -1.57 -4.20 -0.18
C SER A 137 -2.04 -3.12 -1.14
N ASP A 138 -3.20 -2.58 -0.86
CA ASP A 138 -3.77 -1.44 -1.59
C ASP A 138 -3.60 -0.18 -0.74
N GLN A 139 -2.90 0.84 -1.26
CA GLN A 139 -2.63 2.08 -0.54
C GLN A 139 -2.63 3.28 -1.48
N VAL A 140 -3.35 4.33 -1.12
CA VAL A 140 -3.27 5.63 -1.79
C VAL A 140 -2.23 6.50 -1.09
N TRP A 141 -1.43 7.22 -1.88
CA TRP A 141 -0.45 8.18 -1.37
C TRP A 141 -0.81 9.58 -1.81
N ALA A 142 -0.76 10.52 -0.89
CA ALA A 142 -1.08 11.92 -1.14
C ALA A 142 -0.03 12.84 -0.53
N ASP A 143 0.14 14.03 -1.12
CA ASP A 143 0.97 15.08 -0.53
C ASP A 143 0.33 15.59 0.78
N PRO A 144 1.10 15.90 1.83
CA PRO A 144 0.56 16.37 3.12
C PRO A 144 -0.33 17.60 3.04
N GLY A 145 -0.17 18.44 2.01
CA GLY A 145 -1.02 19.60 1.77
C GLY A 145 -2.40 19.28 1.20
N LEU A 146 -2.62 18.04 0.75
CA LEU A 146 -3.88 17.63 0.14
C LEU A 146 -4.89 17.17 1.20
N GLN A 147 -6.00 17.89 1.30
CA GLN A 147 -7.11 17.49 2.17
C GLN A 147 -7.98 16.43 1.50
N THR A 148 -8.00 15.24 2.07
CA THR A 148 -8.83 14.13 1.58
C THR A 148 -10.23 14.18 2.18
N LYS A 149 -11.26 14.14 1.33
CA LYS A 149 -12.65 14.14 1.78
C LYS A 149 -12.99 12.86 2.52
N ARG A 150 -13.78 12.98 3.60
CA ARG A 150 -14.24 11.84 4.39
C ARG A 150 -14.93 10.77 3.54
N SER A 151 -15.82 11.17 2.64
CA SER A 151 -16.53 10.24 1.76
C SER A 151 -15.60 9.43 0.85
N TYR A 152 -14.45 9.98 0.45
CA TYR A 152 -13.44 9.25 -0.30
C TYR A 152 -12.71 8.22 0.58
N LEU A 153 -12.33 8.62 1.80
CA LEU A 153 -11.72 7.71 2.77
C LEU A 153 -12.63 6.52 3.06
N ASP A 154 -13.92 6.77 3.28
CA ASP A 154 -14.90 5.72 3.57
C ASP A 154 -15.09 4.77 2.37
N ALA A 155 -15.11 5.30 1.14
CA ALA A 155 -15.24 4.51 -0.08
C ALA A 155 -14.01 3.62 -0.34
N VAL A 156 -12.77 4.13 -0.17
CA VAL A 156 -11.56 3.31 -0.35
C VAL A 156 -11.42 2.27 0.77
N ALA A 157 -11.81 2.61 2.01
CA ALA A 157 -11.83 1.66 3.11
C ALA A 157 -12.86 0.54 2.84
N THR A 158 -14.05 0.88 2.35
CA THR A 158 -15.10 -0.11 2.03
C THR A 158 -14.70 -1.03 0.89
N GLY A 159 -14.27 -0.46 -0.24
CA GLY A 159 -14.03 -1.22 -1.47
C GLY A 159 -12.72 -2.02 -1.46
N TYR A 160 -11.68 -1.51 -0.78
CA TYR A 160 -10.31 -2.01 -0.92
C TYR A 160 -9.62 -2.32 0.42
N ASP A 161 -10.26 -2.02 1.56
CA ASP A 161 -9.62 -2.07 2.88
C ASP A 161 -8.36 -1.18 2.93
N ALA A 162 -8.41 -0.05 2.22
CA ALA A 162 -7.29 0.86 2.00
C ALA A 162 -7.46 2.17 2.75
N GLY A 163 -6.36 2.89 2.91
CA GLY A 163 -6.33 4.24 3.45
C GLY A 163 -5.56 5.20 2.54
N VAL A 164 -5.44 6.45 2.98
CA VAL A 164 -4.62 7.46 2.33
C VAL A 164 -3.43 7.78 3.22
N ALA A 165 -2.24 7.35 2.81
CA ALA A 165 -0.99 7.70 3.46
C ALA A 165 -0.47 9.04 2.92
N GLN A 166 0.31 9.74 3.74
CA GLN A 166 0.95 10.98 3.35
C GLN A 166 2.44 10.77 3.11
N ALA A 167 2.93 11.34 2.01
CA ALA A 167 4.36 11.42 1.71
C ALA A 167 4.64 12.75 0.98
N PRO A 168 5.81 13.36 1.14
CA PRO A 168 6.14 14.66 0.55
C PRO A 168 6.43 14.54 -0.95
N LEU A 169 5.40 14.17 -1.73
CA LEU A 169 5.51 13.84 -3.16
C LEU A 169 6.01 15.03 -3.99
N LEU A 170 5.61 16.25 -3.63
CA LEU A 170 5.92 17.48 -4.36
C LEU A 170 7.17 18.19 -3.80
N THR A 171 7.37 18.14 -2.49
CA THR A 171 8.43 18.92 -1.82
C THR A 171 9.73 18.15 -1.63
N ASP A 172 9.65 16.82 -1.47
CA ASP A 172 10.82 15.93 -1.35
C ASP A 172 10.51 14.56 -1.97
N PRO A 173 10.52 14.45 -3.31
CA PRO A 173 10.22 13.19 -3.99
C PRO A 173 11.17 12.03 -3.64
N ALA A 174 12.41 12.35 -3.25
CA ALA A 174 13.38 11.33 -2.85
C ALA A 174 12.98 10.67 -1.52
N LYS A 175 12.60 11.49 -0.55
CA LYS A 175 12.07 11.03 0.74
C LYS A 175 10.74 10.30 0.55
N ALA A 176 9.81 10.84 -0.25
CA ALA A 176 8.54 10.19 -0.55
C ALA A 176 8.76 8.78 -1.13
N ARG A 177 9.68 8.63 -2.10
CA ARG A 177 10.03 7.32 -2.66
C ARG A 177 10.57 6.36 -1.60
N GLN A 178 11.43 6.84 -0.70
CA GLN A 178 11.97 6.03 0.37
C GLN A 178 10.87 5.55 1.33
N GLU A 179 9.95 6.43 1.73
CA GLU A 179 8.82 6.11 2.60
C GLU A 179 7.87 5.10 1.95
N ILE A 180 7.54 5.28 0.67
CA ILE A 180 6.71 4.35 -0.09
C ILE A 180 7.40 2.98 -0.20
N ASN A 181 8.67 2.93 -0.58
CA ASN A 181 9.41 1.66 -0.67
C ASN A 181 9.47 0.94 0.68
N GLN A 182 9.69 1.67 1.77
CA GLN A 182 9.70 1.09 3.12
C GLN A 182 8.33 0.50 3.49
N ALA A 183 7.24 1.20 3.20
CA ALA A 183 5.89 0.72 3.46
C ALA A 183 5.59 -0.56 2.66
N ILE A 184 5.94 -0.59 1.37
CA ILE A 184 5.75 -1.77 0.53
C ILE A 184 6.63 -2.94 0.98
N ALA A 185 7.90 -2.69 1.33
CA ALA A 185 8.77 -3.75 1.86
C ALA A 185 8.19 -4.36 3.14
N THR A 186 7.62 -3.54 4.02
CA THR A 186 6.96 -4.01 5.24
C THR A 186 5.71 -4.82 4.91
N ALA A 187 4.83 -4.31 4.04
CA ALA A 187 3.58 -4.97 3.66
C ALA A 187 3.80 -6.30 2.91
N THR A 188 4.94 -6.44 2.22
CA THR A 188 5.29 -7.65 1.47
C THR A 188 6.32 -8.54 2.18
N HIS A 189 6.51 -8.35 3.49
CA HIS A 189 7.47 -9.14 4.30
C HIS A 189 8.88 -9.18 3.68
N GLY A 190 9.30 -8.04 3.07
CA GLY A 190 10.60 -7.90 2.43
C GLY A 190 10.69 -8.48 1.01
N GLN A 191 9.63 -9.10 0.47
CA GLN A 191 9.65 -9.68 -0.88
C GLN A 191 9.79 -8.61 -1.97
N ILE A 192 9.26 -7.39 -1.73
CA ILE A 192 9.41 -6.25 -2.62
C ILE A 192 10.15 -5.13 -1.87
N PRO A 193 11.48 -5.20 -1.76
CA PRO A 193 12.25 -4.21 -1.00
C PRO A 193 12.28 -2.83 -1.68
N ARG A 194 12.01 -2.78 -2.99
CA ARG A 194 12.04 -1.55 -3.78
C ARG A 194 11.05 -1.61 -4.94
N LEU A 195 9.90 -0.96 -4.77
CA LEU A 195 8.88 -0.79 -5.82
C LEU A 195 9.25 0.38 -6.75
N LEU A 196 9.55 1.54 -6.16
CA LEU A 196 9.90 2.74 -6.89
C LEU A 196 11.42 2.84 -7.02
N ARG A 197 11.91 2.82 -8.27
CA ARG A 197 13.33 2.97 -8.58
C ARG A 197 13.75 4.45 -8.54
N ASP A 198 15.07 4.68 -8.51
CA ASP A 198 15.58 6.02 -8.70
C ASP A 198 15.25 6.51 -10.11
N PRO A 199 14.89 7.80 -10.28
CA PRO A 199 14.71 8.34 -11.61
C PRO A 199 15.98 8.15 -12.40
N CYS A 200 15.85 7.70 -13.66
CA CYS A 200 16.99 7.53 -14.54
C CYS A 200 17.77 8.85 -14.62
N ARG A 201 18.99 8.82 -14.12
CA ARG A 201 19.94 9.92 -14.30
C ARG A 201 20.53 9.78 -15.69
N THR A 202 19.97 10.53 -16.64
CA THR A 202 20.48 10.71 -18.00
C THR A 202 20.32 9.54 -19.01
N SER A 203 20.25 9.90 -20.24
CA SER A 203 20.19 9.32 -21.55
C SER A 203 21.02 8.05 -21.90
N ALA A 204 21.47 7.29 -20.94
CA ALA A 204 22.19 6.03 -21.16
C ALA A 204 21.48 4.89 -20.40
N GLY A 205 20.42 4.36 -21.00
CA GLY A 205 19.83 3.06 -20.66
C GLY A 205 19.21 2.95 -19.27
N CYS A 206 17.88 2.97 -19.22
CA CYS A 206 17.13 2.30 -18.15
C CYS A 206 16.99 0.82 -18.46
#